data_cb7f1f3c8d977c4add2cefc7d6408731
#
_entry.id   cb7f1f3c8d977c4add2cefc7d6408731
#
_cell.length_a   1.000
_cell.length_b   1.000
_cell.length_c   1.000
_cell.angle_alpha   90.00
_cell.angle_beta   90.00
_cell.angle_gamma   90.00
#
_symmetry.space_group_name_H-M   'P 1'
#
loop_
_entity.id
_entity.type
_entity.pdbx_description
1 polymer ?
#
loop_
_entity_poly.entity_id
_entity_poly.type
_entity_poly.pdbx_seq_one_letter_code
_entity_poly.pdbx_strand_id
1 'polypeptide(L)'
;MRSHLCPSLDRSQDNVRKNLYYKSGEEGNVDFNERWNDLSEIIDFNKDHTVLDVGCAEGLIAIELSKRFKKVFAFDIEPYRITKARENAVGIPNIEFSTENYISYQYQDYDQVFCLGVYHKIKNSQRQGALDDMFKKCSSTLYLRVPIVGKDVPKTVGVSDAEVLKIAGNNDFVLTHRTVQRPQHGTIFKFARH
;
A
#
# COMPACT_ATOMS: atom_id res chain seq x y z
N MET A 1 -14.76 -24.25 20.82
CA MET A 1 -14.30 -23.50 19.65
C MET A 1 -14.50 -22.01 19.94
N ARG A 2 -13.45 -21.27 20.25
CA ARG A 2 -13.52 -19.82 20.50
C ARG A 2 -13.22 -19.12 19.18
N SER A 3 -14.23 -18.42 18.66
CA SER A 3 -14.07 -17.53 17.50
C SER A 3 -13.10 -16.41 17.85
N HIS A 4 -11.97 -16.33 17.16
CA HIS A 4 -11.06 -15.21 17.25
C HIS A 4 -11.71 -14.02 16.54
N LEU A 5 -12.44 -13.20 17.30
CA LEU A 5 -12.90 -11.91 16.84
C LEU A 5 -11.68 -11.02 16.59
N CYS A 6 -11.55 -10.58 15.36
CA CYS A 6 -10.61 -9.54 14.96
C CYS A 6 -10.77 -8.32 15.90
N PRO A 7 -9.68 -7.74 16.47
CA PRO A 7 -9.81 -6.55 17.31
C PRO A 7 -10.49 -5.44 16.50
N SER A 8 -11.60 -4.95 17.02
CA SER A 8 -12.44 -3.92 16.41
C SER A 8 -11.58 -2.71 15.99
N LEU A 9 -11.56 -2.41 14.71
CA LEU A 9 -11.15 -1.11 14.18
C LEU A 9 -11.98 -0.04 14.93
N ASP A 10 -11.31 1.01 15.42
CA ASP A 10 -11.98 2.11 16.12
C ASP A 10 -12.97 2.80 15.17
N ARG A 11 -14.26 2.55 15.40
CA ARG A 11 -15.35 3.04 14.55
C ARG A 11 -15.50 4.57 14.59
N SER A 12 -14.92 5.26 15.57
CA SER A 12 -14.95 6.74 15.63
C SER A 12 -14.07 7.36 14.53
N GLN A 13 -13.05 6.65 14.07
CA GLN A 13 -12.19 7.05 12.95
C GLN A 13 -12.78 6.66 11.59
N ASP A 14 -13.72 5.72 11.52
CA ASP A 14 -14.33 5.25 10.26
C ASP A 14 -15.16 6.33 9.57
N ASN A 15 -15.82 7.23 10.29
CA ASN A 15 -16.62 8.29 9.69
C ASN A 15 -15.77 9.40 9.05
N VAL A 16 -14.63 9.71 9.64
CA VAL A 16 -13.66 10.64 9.04
C VAL A 16 -12.97 9.98 7.83
N ARG A 17 -12.73 8.66 7.92
CA ARG A 17 -12.10 7.86 6.85
C ARG A 17 -13.02 7.67 5.64
N LYS A 18 -14.32 7.44 5.84
CA LYS A 18 -15.31 7.26 4.76
C LYS A 18 -15.44 8.50 3.86
N ASN A 19 -15.31 9.70 4.41
CA ASN A 19 -15.41 10.94 3.65
C ASN A 19 -14.14 11.30 2.86
N LEU A 20 -12.98 10.71 3.22
CA LEU A 20 -11.70 11.03 2.59
C LEU A 20 -11.29 10.06 1.47
N TYR A 21 -11.87 8.83 1.41
CA TYR A 21 -11.33 7.77 0.57
C TYR A 21 -12.35 6.97 -0.25
N TYR A 22 -13.67 7.16 -0.06
CA TYR A 22 -14.69 6.37 -0.74
C TYR A 22 -15.84 7.23 -1.24
N LYS A 23 -15.71 7.79 -2.42
CA LYS A 23 -16.85 8.00 -3.28
C LYS A 23 -16.91 6.83 -4.25
N SER A 24 -17.81 5.88 -3.99
CA SER A 24 -18.17 4.83 -4.92
C SER A 24 -19.01 5.45 -6.04
N GLY A 25 -18.53 5.40 -7.26
CA GLY A 25 -19.23 5.90 -8.45
C GLY A 25 -18.26 6.08 -9.61
N GLU A 26 -18.74 6.57 -10.72
CA GLU A 26 -17.94 6.86 -11.93
C GLU A 26 -16.71 7.77 -11.64
N GLU A 27 -16.78 8.60 -10.59
CA GLU A 27 -15.65 9.39 -10.06
C GLU A 27 -14.49 8.53 -9.51
N GLY A 28 -14.72 7.28 -9.11
CA GLY A 28 -13.67 6.38 -8.63
C GLY A 28 -12.64 6.01 -9.69
N ASN A 29 -13.05 5.96 -10.96
CA ASN A 29 -12.15 5.63 -12.07
C ASN A 29 -11.23 6.80 -12.44
N VAL A 30 -11.70 8.03 -12.36
CA VAL A 30 -10.87 9.23 -12.60
C VAL A 30 -9.77 9.32 -11.55
N ASP A 31 -10.12 9.12 -10.28
CA ASP A 31 -9.16 9.11 -9.18
C ASP A 31 -8.13 7.96 -9.30
N PHE A 32 -8.53 6.80 -9.80
CA PHE A 32 -7.58 5.69 -10.07
C PHE A 32 -6.58 6.07 -11.14
N ASN A 33 -7.01 6.62 -12.28
CA ASN A 33 -6.12 6.98 -13.39
C ASN A 33 -5.09 8.04 -12.97
N GLU A 34 -5.51 9.06 -12.23
CA GLU A 34 -4.60 10.08 -11.71
C GLU A 34 -3.55 9.47 -10.74
N ARG A 35 -4.00 8.62 -9.81
CA ARG A 35 -3.11 7.95 -8.87
C ARG A 35 -2.15 6.99 -9.55
N TRP A 36 -2.63 6.30 -10.57
CA TRP A 36 -1.78 5.41 -11.36
C TRP A 36 -0.74 6.19 -12.15
N ASN A 37 -1.12 7.30 -12.78
CA ASN A 37 -0.19 8.16 -13.53
C ASN A 37 0.91 8.68 -12.61
N ASP A 38 0.55 9.28 -11.46
CA ASP A 38 1.54 9.79 -10.49
C ASP A 38 2.50 8.68 -10.00
N LEU A 39 2.00 7.47 -9.82
CA LEU A 39 2.80 6.33 -9.39
C LEU A 39 3.66 5.78 -10.52
N SER A 40 3.08 5.59 -11.71
CA SER A 40 3.75 4.93 -12.84
C SER A 40 4.94 5.71 -13.38
N GLU A 41 4.96 7.04 -13.20
CA GLU A 41 6.10 7.89 -13.58
C GLU A 41 7.36 7.60 -12.78
N ILE A 42 7.23 7.03 -11.57
CA ILE A 42 8.36 6.82 -10.67
C ILE A 42 8.72 5.34 -10.47
N ILE A 43 7.93 4.41 -11.03
CA ILE A 43 8.18 2.97 -10.88
C ILE A 43 9.36 2.54 -11.75
N ASP A 44 10.28 1.77 -11.15
CA ASP A 44 11.33 1.05 -11.86
C ASP A 44 10.75 -0.28 -12.39
N PHE A 45 10.10 -0.23 -13.54
CA PHE A 45 9.52 -1.44 -14.15
C PHE A 45 10.61 -2.43 -14.57
N ASN A 46 10.47 -3.69 -14.15
CA ASN A 46 11.37 -4.76 -14.51
C ASN A 46 10.60 -6.08 -14.64
N LYS A 47 10.63 -6.68 -15.82
CA LYS A 47 9.92 -7.94 -16.14
C LYS A 47 10.46 -9.18 -15.42
N ASP A 48 11.62 -9.09 -14.81
CA ASP A 48 12.22 -10.18 -14.05
C ASP A 48 11.90 -10.10 -12.54
N HIS A 49 11.38 -8.95 -12.08
CA HIS A 49 11.07 -8.70 -10.69
C HIS A 49 9.73 -9.31 -10.26
N THR A 50 9.73 -9.78 -9.02
CA THR A 50 8.53 -10.11 -8.24
C THR A 50 8.12 -8.93 -7.38
N VAL A 51 6.83 -8.67 -7.27
CA VAL A 51 6.34 -7.52 -6.50
C VAL A 51 5.23 -7.90 -5.53
N LEU A 52 5.14 -7.15 -4.43
CA LEU A 52 4.08 -7.26 -3.44
C LEU A 52 3.25 -5.98 -3.42
N ASP A 53 1.92 -6.10 -3.54
CA ASP A 53 0.94 -5.02 -3.34
C ASP A 53 0.22 -5.21 -2.01
N VAL A 54 0.59 -4.41 -1.01
CA VAL A 54 0.07 -4.47 0.37
C VAL A 54 -1.21 -3.66 0.47
N GLY A 55 -2.33 -4.35 0.77
CA GLY A 55 -3.65 -3.73 0.85
C GLY A 55 -4.19 -3.35 -0.53
N CYS A 56 -4.18 -4.32 -1.42
CA CYS A 56 -4.47 -4.17 -2.85
C CYS A 56 -5.92 -3.79 -3.18
N ALA A 57 -6.82 -3.76 -2.19
CA ALA A 57 -8.25 -3.52 -2.39
C ALA A 57 -8.83 -4.42 -3.51
N GLU A 58 -9.47 -3.85 -4.51
CA GLU A 58 -10.10 -4.56 -5.64
C GLU A 58 -9.10 -4.91 -6.76
N GLY A 59 -7.78 -4.82 -6.48
CA GLY A 59 -6.71 -5.32 -7.33
C GLY A 59 -6.32 -4.45 -8.52
N LEU A 60 -6.82 -3.21 -8.66
CA LEU A 60 -6.57 -2.39 -9.84
C LEU A 60 -5.09 -2.08 -10.06
N ILE A 61 -4.35 -1.73 -8.98
CA ILE A 61 -2.90 -1.51 -9.04
C ILE A 61 -2.18 -2.81 -9.37
N ALA A 62 -2.53 -3.92 -8.71
CA ALA A 62 -1.94 -5.24 -8.98
C ALA A 62 -2.09 -5.64 -10.46
N ILE A 63 -3.24 -5.36 -11.07
CA ILE A 63 -3.50 -5.59 -12.50
C ILE A 63 -2.57 -4.75 -13.39
N GLU A 64 -2.39 -3.48 -13.09
CA GLU A 64 -1.45 -2.64 -13.85
C GLU A 64 0.01 -3.08 -13.69
N LEU A 65 0.40 -3.46 -12.47
CA LEU A 65 1.74 -4.00 -12.18
C LEU A 65 1.98 -5.32 -12.94
N SER A 66 0.99 -6.20 -13.05
CA SER A 66 1.15 -7.49 -13.73
C SER A 66 1.55 -7.39 -15.21
N LYS A 67 1.24 -6.27 -15.85
CA LYS A 67 1.62 -6.00 -17.24
C LYS A 67 3.13 -5.76 -17.42
N ARG A 68 3.84 -5.44 -16.36
CA ARG A 68 5.21 -4.93 -16.36
C ARG A 68 6.18 -5.72 -15.48
N PHE A 69 5.67 -6.63 -14.64
CA PHE A 69 6.45 -7.43 -13.71
C PHE A 69 6.28 -8.93 -13.96
N LYS A 70 7.23 -9.73 -13.50
CA LYS A 70 7.23 -11.19 -13.63
C LYS A 70 6.04 -11.81 -12.90
N LYS A 71 5.84 -11.43 -11.65
CA LYS A 71 4.75 -11.92 -10.81
C LYS A 71 4.36 -10.85 -9.78
N VAL A 72 3.06 -10.76 -9.53
CA VAL A 72 2.49 -9.88 -8.52
C VAL A 72 1.86 -10.74 -7.43
N PHE A 73 2.25 -10.51 -6.19
CA PHE A 73 1.55 -10.98 -5.01
C PHE A 73 0.77 -9.81 -4.45
N ALA A 74 -0.47 -10.03 -4.08
CA ALA A 74 -1.33 -8.95 -3.62
C ALA A 74 -2.26 -9.45 -2.52
N PHE A 75 -2.39 -8.70 -1.45
CA PHE A 75 -3.32 -9.07 -0.39
C PHE A 75 -4.10 -7.87 0.16
N ASP A 76 -5.26 -8.15 0.72
CA ASP A 76 -6.06 -7.21 1.50
C ASP A 76 -6.65 -7.93 2.71
N ILE A 77 -6.95 -7.19 3.77
CA ILE A 77 -7.57 -7.74 4.97
C ILE A 77 -9.06 -8.07 4.77
N GLU A 78 -9.69 -7.44 3.78
CA GLU A 78 -11.11 -7.56 3.51
C GLU A 78 -11.40 -8.66 2.47
N PRO A 79 -12.01 -9.80 2.86
CA PRO A 79 -12.26 -10.93 1.94
C PRO A 79 -13.08 -10.55 0.72
N TYR A 80 -14.08 -9.65 0.88
CA TYR A 80 -14.93 -9.23 -0.24
C TYR A 80 -14.14 -8.49 -1.33
N ARG A 81 -13.10 -7.71 -0.92
CA ARG A 81 -12.21 -7.02 -1.87
C ARG A 81 -11.37 -8.00 -2.65
N ILE A 82 -10.85 -9.03 -1.99
CA ILE A 82 -10.10 -10.10 -2.66
C ILE A 82 -10.98 -10.88 -3.64
N THR A 83 -12.25 -11.11 -3.30
CA THR A 83 -13.20 -11.68 -4.26
C THR A 83 -13.33 -10.80 -5.50
N LYS A 84 -13.52 -9.49 -5.31
CA LYS A 84 -13.58 -8.52 -6.43
C LYS A 84 -12.27 -8.44 -7.20
N ALA A 85 -11.12 -8.45 -6.52
CA ALA A 85 -9.81 -8.44 -7.17
C ALA A 85 -9.63 -9.64 -8.11
N ARG A 86 -10.04 -10.83 -7.66
CA ARG A 86 -10.01 -12.05 -8.50
C ARG A 86 -10.95 -11.97 -9.70
N GLU A 87 -12.16 -11.40 -9.50
CA GLU A 87 -13.10 -11.16 -10.60
C GLU A 87 -12.52 -10.20 -11.64
N ASN A 88 -11.91 -9.08 -11.19
CA ASN A 88 -11.29 -8.08 -12.05
C ASN A 88 -10.06 -8.60 -12.80
N ALA A 89 -9.36 -9.58 -12.25
CA ALA A 89 -8.12 -10.15 -12.80
C ALA A 89 -8.33 -11.45 -13.58
N VAL A 90 -9.58 -11.80 -13.94
CA VAL A 90 -9.84 -13.03 -14.73
C VAL A 90 -9.00 -13.02 -16.01
N GLY A 91 -8.28 -14.13 -16.24
CA GLY A 91 -7.41 -14.29 -17.41
C GLY A 91 -6.00 -13.70 -17.25
N ILE A 92 -5.63 -13.16 -16.07
CA ILE A 92 -4.29 -12.67 -15.79
C ILE A 92 -3.54 -13.72 -14.92
N PRO A 93 -2.61 -14.50 -15.48
CA PRO A 93 -2.05 -15.67 -14.79
C PRO A 93 -0.96 -15.36 -13.78
N ASN A 94 -0.38 -14.16 -13.82
CA ASN A 94 0.78 -13.79 -13.03
C ASN A 94 0.45 -12.93 -11.79
N ILE A 95 -0.82 -12.96 -11.33
CA ILE A 95 -1.23 -12.34 -10.06
C ILE A 95 -1.70 -13.42 -9.10
N GLU A 96 -1.26 -13.30 -7.85
CA GLU A 96 -1.72 -14.13 -6.74
C GLU A 96 -2.36 -13.26 -5.67
N PHE A 97 -3.65 -13.49 -5.39
CA PHE A 97 -4.40 -12.75 -4.37
C PHE A 97 -4.64 -13.60 -3.13
N SER A 98 -4.41 -13.03 -1.95
CA SER A 98 -4.73 -13.65 -0.67
C SER A 98 -5.47 -12.68 0.27
N THR A 99 -6.22 -13.26 1.22
CA THR A 99 -6.84 -12.48 2.30
C THR A 99 -5.95 -12.59 3.52
N GLU A 100 -5.24 -11.50 3.84
CA GLU A 100 -4.22 -11.49 4.87
C GLU A 100 -4.24 -10.19 5.66
N ASN A 101 -3.73 -10.26 6.89
CA ASN A 101 -3.51 -9.10 7.72
C ASN A 101 -2.03 -8.68 7.64
N TYR A 102 -1.76 -7.43 7.29
CA TYR A 102 -0.43 -6.87 7.14
C TYR A 102 0.45 -6.96 8.41
N ILE A 103 -0.13 -7.16 9.60
CA ILE A 103 0.61 -7.31 10.86
C ILE A 103 1.10 -8.75 11.03
N SER A 104 0.31 -9.73 10.60
CA SER A 104 0.61 -11.15 10.74
C SER A 104 1.04 -11.83 9.44
N TYR A 105 1.12 -11.06 8.36
CA TYR A 105 1.53 -11.56 7.06
C TYR A 105 2.97 -12.11 7.14
N GLN A 106 3.16 -13.30 6.64
CA GLN A 106 4.49 -13.92 6.55
C GLN A 106 5.17 -13.45 5.27
N TYR A 107 5.81 -12.29 5.35
CA TYR A 107 6.51 -11.71 4.21
C TYR A 107 7.61 -12.63 3.70
N GLN A 108 7.55 -12.94 2.41
CA GLN A 108 8.65 -13.54 1.66
C GLN A 108 9.55 -12.43 1.13
N ASP A 109 10.64 -12.79 0.46
CA ASP A 109 11.48 -11.80 -0.19
C ASP A 109 10.88 -11.39 -1.54
N TYR A 110 10.74 -10.09 -1.76
CA TYR A 110 10.22 -9.48 -2.98
C TYR A 110 11.22 -8.49 -3.54
N ASP A 111 11.27 -8.33 -4.86
CA ASP A 111 12.14 -7.33 -5.47
C ASP A 111 11.61 -5.92 -5.20
N GLN A 112 10.30 -5.71 -5.31
CA GLN A 112 9.69 -4.42 -5.00
C GLN A 112 8.43 -4.59 -4.15
N VAL A 113 8.18 -3.62 -3.27
CA VAL A 113 7.01 -3.60 -2.38
C VAL A 113 6.24 -2.30 -2.57
N PHE A 114 4.93 -2.42 -2.74
CA PHE A 114 3.99 -1.30 -2.86
C PHE A 114 3.07 -1.29 -1.64
N CYS A 115 3.09 -0.22 -0.85
CA CYS A 115 2.21 0.01 0.29
C CYS A 115 1.47 1.34 0.10
N LEU A 116 0.35 1.30 -0.63
CA LEU A 116 -0.31 2.48 -1.16
C LEU A 116 -1.62 2.79 -0.42
N GLY A 117 -1.54 3.65 0.58
CA GLY A 117 -2.73 4.09 1.34
C GLY A 117 -3.16 3.12 2.44
N VAL A 118 -2.25 2.29 2.94
CA VAL A 118 -2.49 1.30 4.01
C VAL A 118 -1.79 1.70 5.31
N TYR A 119 -0.52 2.06 5.25
CA TYR A 119 0.33 2.29 6.43
C TYR A 119 -0.31 3.19 7.50
N HIS A 120 -0.92 4.30 7.11
CA HIS A 120 -1.59 5.22 8.03
C HIS A 120 -2.87 4.66 8.67
N LYS A 121 -3.40 3.54 8.17
CA LYS A 121 -4.56 2.84 8.74
C LYS A 121 -4.17 1.84 9.83
N ILE A 122 -2.88 1.48 9.90
CA ILE A 122 -2.34 0.60 10.93
C ILE A 122 -2.25 1.37 12.25
N LYS A 123 -2.58 0.70 13.35
CA LYS A 123 -2.47 1.30 14.70
C LYS A 123 -1.03 1.76 14.95
N ASN A 124 -0.86 2.96 15.54
CA ASN A 124 0.44 3.56 15.80
C ASN A 124 1.43 2.62 16.53
N SER A 125 0.93 1.80 17.46
CA SER A 125 1.77 0.85 18.21
C SER A 125 2.31 -0.32 17.37
N GLN A 126 1.79 -0.55 16.16
CA GLN A 126 2.12 -1.70 15.32
C GLN A 126 2.68 -1.27 13.95
N ARG A 127 2.36 -0.06 13.50
CA ARG A 127 2.66 0.36 12.14
C ARG A 127 4.15 0.44 11.83
N GLN A 128 4.98 0.84 12.82
CA GLN A 128 6.42 0.94 12.61
C GLN A 128 7.03 -0.44 12.36
N GLY A 129 6.63 -1.46 13.16
CA GLY A 129 7.06 -2.84 12.93
C GLY A 129 6.62 -3.38 11.58
N ALA A 130 5.35 -3.13 11.18
CA ALA A 130 4.86 -3.57 9.88
C ALA A 130 5.64 -2.95 8.70
N LEU A 131 6.02 -1.67 8.79
CA LEU A 131 6.83 -1.01 7.76
C LEU A 131 8.27 -1.53 7.77
N ASP A 132 8.83 -1.78 8.94
CA ASP A 132 10.15 -2.38 9.11
C ASP A 132 10.23 -3.76 8.46
N ASP A 133 9.21 -4.60 8.66
CA ASP A 133 9.11 -5.92 8.02
C ASP A 133 9.00 -5.82 6.49
N MET A 134 8.26 -4.84 5.97
CA MET A 134 8.19 -4.59 4.52
C MET A 134 9.56 -4.20 3.95
N PHE A 135 10.32 -3.34 4.63
CA PHE A 135 11.67 -2.98 4.20
C PHE A 135 12.64 -4.16 4.25
N LYS A 136 12.61 -4.96 5.32
CA LYS A 136 13.48 -6.14 5.46
C LYS A 136 13.27 -7.15 4.34
N LYS A 137 12.06 -7.25 3.83
CA LYS A 137 11.66 -8.23 2.81
C LYS A 137 11.61 -7.65 1.39
N CYS A 138 12.03 -6.41 1.23
CA CYS A 138 12.18 -5.73 -0.05
C CYS A 138 13.65 -5.72 -0.47
N SER A 139 14.01 -6.33 -1.59
CA SER A 139 15.40 -6.42 -2.02
C SER A 139 15.86 -5.20 -2.84
N SER A 140 14.93 -4.43 -3.43
CA SER A 140 15.28 -3.32 -4.34
C SER A 140 14.58 -2.02 -3.99
N THR A 141 13.26 -1.92 -4.20
CA THR A 141 12.54 -0.64 -4.12
C THR A 141 11.22 -0.76 -3.38
N LEU A 142 10.99 0.13 -2.41
CA LEU A 142 9.71 0.24 -1.70
C LEU A 142 9.01 1.57 -2.06
N TYR A 143 7.74 1.46 -2.46
CA TYR A 143 6.84 2.58 -2.74
C TYR A 143 5.82 2.71 -1.62
N LEU A 144 5.82 3.84 -0.95
CA LEU A 144 4.91 4.13 0.17
C LEU A 144 4.07 5.35 -0.15
N ARG A 145 2.74 5.22 -0.12
CA ARG A 145 1.82 6.36 -0.21
C ARG A 145 1.10 6.55 1.10
N VAL A 146 1.24 7.75 1.68
CA VAL A 146 0.65 8.13 2.96
C VAL A 146 0.21 9.59 2.99
N PRO A 147 -0.81 9.96 3.77
CA PRO A 147 -1.09 11.34 4.11
C PRO A 147 -0.06 11.85 5.13
N ILE A 148 0.51 13.03 4.88
CA ILE A 148 1.51 13.63 5.75
C ILE A 148 0.87 14.55 6.77
N VAL A 149 1.30 14.46 8.04
CA VAL A 149 0.84 15.29 9.14
C VAL A 149 1.12 16.78 8.87
N GLY A 150 0.12 17.60 9.13
CA GLY A 150 0.28 19.05 9.22
C GLY A 150 -0.01 19.84 7.95
N LYS A 151 -0.27 19.17 6.81
CA LYS A 151 -0.69 19.86 5.58
C LYS A 151 -2.18 19.68 5.26
N ASP A 152 -2.72 18.45 5.40
CA ASP A 152 -4.10 18.17 4.95
C ASP A 152 -4.88 17.23 5.87
N VAL A 153 -4.26 16.68 6.93
CA VAL A 153 -4.93 15.71 7.81
C VAL A 153 -4.58 15.93 9.28
N PRO A 154 -5.51 15.63 10.20
CA PRO A 154 -5.25 15.66 11.63
C PRO A 154 -4.06 14.77 12.02
N LYS A 155 -3.32 15.17 13.08
CA LYS A 155 -2.17 14.40 13.62
C LYS A 155 -2.50 12.93 13.93
N THR A 156 -3.76 12.62 14.18
CA THR A 156 -4.23 11.26 14.49
C THR A 156 -4.28 10.32 13.28
N VAL A 157 -4.22 10.84 12.06
CA VAL A 157 -4.36 10.05 10.82
C VAL A 157 -3.12 10.16 9.93
N GLY A 158 -2.33 11.21 10.12
CA GLY A 158 -1.14 11.45 9.29
C GLY A 158 0.09 10.68 9.78
N VAL A 159 1.08 10.62 8.91
CA VAL A 159 2.39 10.02 9.14
C VAL A 159 3.42 11.14 9.06
N SER A 160 4.45 11.13 9.91
CA SER A 160 5.54 12.09 9.79
C SER A 160 6.61 11.60 8.82
N ASP A 161 7.15 12.52 8.02
CA ASP A 161 8.29 12.20 7.13
C ASP A 161 9.45 11.59 7.94
N ALA A 162 9.74 12.16 9.12
CA ALA A 162 10.83 11.70 9.99
C ALA A 162 10.66 10.24 10.43
N GLU A 163 9.42 9.80 10.71
CA GLU A 163 9.14 8.41 11.07
C GLU A 163 9.51 7.46 9.92
N VAL A 164 9.04 7.77 8.72
CA VAL A 164 9.26 6.92 7.55
C VAL A 164 10.73 6.88 7.15
N LEU A 165 11.39 8.05 7.12
CA LEU A 165 12.81 8.18 6.78
C LEU A 165 13.71 7.43 7.77
N LYS A 166 13.39 7.49 9.06
CA LYS A 166 14.13 6.76 10.10
C LYS A 166 14.04 5.23 9.88
N ILE A 167 12.84 4.71 9.61
CA ILE A 167 12.64 3.27 9.41
C ILE A 167 13.36 2.82 8.12
N ALA A 168 13.26 3.59 7.04
CA ALA A 168 13.96 3.32 5.79
C ALA A 168 15.48 3.25 6.00
N GLY A 169 16.07 4.26 6.67
CA GLY A 169 17.51 4.31 6.95
C GLY A 169 18.00 3.15 7.83
N ASN A 170 17.19 2.68 8.78
CA ASN A 170 17.52 1.52 9.62
C ASN A 170 17.58 0.19 8.82
N ASN A 171 17.05 0.17 7.59
CA ASN A 171 16.99 -0.99 6.70
C ASN A 171 17.82 -0.82 5.42
N ASP A 172 18.78 0.12 5.41
CA ASP A 172 19.66 0.41 4.28
C ASP A 172 18.90 0.90 3.02
N PHE A 173 17.80 1.63 3.22
CA PHE A 173 17.08 2.28 2.16
C PHE A 173 17.24 3.80 2.19
N VAL A 174 17.41 4.39 1.02
CA VAL A 174 17.47 5.84 0.83
C VAL A 174 16.27 6.35 0.05
N LEU A 175 15.79 7.53 0.41
CA LEU A 175 14.74 8.22 -0.33
C LEU A 175 15.31 8.70 -1.68
N THR A 176 14.78 8.19 -2.80
CA THR A 176 15.20 8.57 -4.14
C THR A 176 14.19 9.47 -4.85
N HIS A 177 12.91 9.39 -4.46
CA HIS A 177 11.88 10.26 -5.00
C HIS A 177 10.77 10.52 -3.98
N ARG A 178 10.20 11.73 -4.06
CA ARG A 178 9.03 12.13 -3.28
C ARG A 178 8.14 13.00 -4.15
N THR A 179 6.89 12.58 -4.35
CA THR A 179 5.92 13.41 -5.09
C THR A 179 5.51 14.63 -4.27
N VAL A 180 5.13 15.70 -4.95
CA VAL A 180 4.42 16.80 -4.30
C VAL A 180 3.04 16.29 -3.89
N GLN A 181 2.71 16.47 -2.60
CA GLN A 181 1.41 16.07 -2.08
C GLN A 181 0.28 16.81 -2.79
N ARG A 182 -0.63 16.07 -3.37
CA ARG A 182 -1.92 16.60 -3.83
C ARG A 182 -2.97 16.36 -2.74
N PRO A 183 -3.88 17.32 -2.49
CA PRO A 183 -5.04 17.08 -1.64
C PRO A 183 -5.74 15.79 -2.10
N GLN A 184 -6.13 14.92 -1.16
CA GLN A 184 -6.80 13.64 -1.38
C GLN A 184 -5.91 12.47 -1.87
N HIS A 185 -4.72 12.70 -2.45
CA HIS A 185 -3.88 11.62 -2.99
C HIS A 185 -2.76 11.18 -2.03
N GLY A 186 -2.39 12.02 -1.06
CA GLY A 186 -1.23 11.79 -0.19
C GLY A 186 0.10 11.98 -0.93
N THR A 187 1.19 11.74 -0.20
CA THR A 187 2.54 11.79 -0.74
C THR A 187 3.02 10.38 -1.07
N ILE A 188 3.64 10.19 -2.23
CA ILE A 188 4.33 8.95 -2.56
C ILE A 188 5.82 9.14 -2.31
N PHE A 189 6.39 8.20 -1.57
CA PHE A 189 7.82 8.06 -1.36
C PHE A 189 8.31 6.85 -2.12
N LYS A 190 9.43 6.99 -2.82
CA LYS A 190 10.18 5.88 -3.41
C LYS A 190 11.49 5.74 -2.64
N PHE A 191 11.70 4.59 -2.07
CA PHE A 191 12.92 4.21 -1.38
C PHE A 191 13.63 3.13 -2.16
N ALA A 192 14.91 3.31 -2.44
CA ALA A 192 15.76 2.29 -3.05
C ALA A 192 16.77 1.78 -2.02
N ARG A 193 17.07 0.48 -2.08
CA ARG A 193 18.14 -0.11 -1.28
C ARG A 193 19.49 0.44 -1.71
N HIS A 194 20.32 0.77 -0.75
CA HIS A 194 21.67 1.31 -0.97
C HIS A 194 22.65 0.21 -1.37
#